data_b4249f1767e5c881e62f107c214af0b2
#
_entry.id   b4249f1767e5c881e62f107c214af0b2
#
_cell.length_a   1.000
_cell.length_b   1.000
_cell.length_c   1.000
_cell.angle_alpha   90.00
_cell.angle_beta   90.00
_cell.angle_gamma   90.00
#
_symmetry.space_group_name_H-M   'P 1'
#
loop_
_entity.id
_entity.type
_entity.pdbx_description
1 polymer ?
#
loop_
_entity_poly.entity_id
_entity_poly.type
_entity_poly.pdbx_seq_one_letter_code
_entity_poly.pdbx_strand_id
1 'polypeptide(L)'
;ITIISPASEMGQGTHTAHAMIIAEELECDLQDIRVITGSHHEIYNSSLNMQFTGASNGIQVWKKLLANIGAGCRELLLQSGAEVMKVNLDECIAENGTIKHVITGNTIKYGNLIGFASQLEFPRSPKTKSSNEYRIIGKKIQRLDTSSKINGKIKYASDIRLAGMRFSMIKQSPVFGGSLEVLNQEEIMSLKGVENLIEIPNGIAVVADSTWHAKKGVDRLKIKHHGGNSEGVSSQLIGIKFDEALDDLGKDELGGENVLELEYETPYLSHAAIESMNCTAHVTSHKCEIWAPTQAQTWTIDKAKEITGLSEYNI
;
A
#
# COMPACT_ATOMS: atom_id res chain seq x y z
N ILE A 1 7.95 -16.53 11.26
CA ILE A 1 7.43 -15.26 11.85
C ILE A 1 6.62 -14.56 10.80
N THR A 2 5.40 -14.10 11.13
CA THR A 2 4.58 -13.30 10.21
C THR A 2 4.45 -11.89 10.75
N ILE A 3 4.75 -10.90 9.90
CA ILE A 3 4.57 -9.48 10.20
C ILE A 3 3.36 -8.99 9.40
N ILE A 4 2.43 -8.33 10.06
CA ILE A 4 1.35 -7.59 9.41
C ILE A 4 1.82 -6.15 9.26
N SER A 5 2.12 -5.75 8.03
CA SER A 5 2.59 -4.40 7.72
C SER A 5 1.42 -3.43 7.61
N PRO A 6 1.47 -2.27 8.26
CA PRO A 6 0.46 -1.22 8.09
C PRO A 6 0.54 -0.51 6.74
N ALA A 7 1.65 -0.66 6.03
CA ALA A 7 1.93 0.01 4.76
C ALA A 7 1.79 -0.94 3.58
N SER A 8 1.30 -0.42 2.45
CA SER A 8 1.26 -1.12 1.17
C SER A 8 2.64 -1.22 0.55
N GLU A 9 2.93 -2.36 -0.09
CA GLU A 9 4.10 -2.54 -0.95
C GLU A 9 3.71 -2.24 -2.40
N MET A 10 4.32 -1.25 -2.98
CA MET A 10 4.09 -0.82 -4.37
C MET A 10 5.38 -0.73 -5.19
N GLY A 11 6.42 -1.47 -4.75
CA GLY A 11 7.73 -1.53 -5.39
C GLY A 11 8.83 -0.76 -4.67
N GLN A 12 8.49 0.05 -3.67
CA GLN A 12 9.45 0.87 -2.92
C GLN A 12 10.28 0.10 -1.87
N GLY A 13 9.93 -1.17 -1.57
CA GLY A 13 10.69 -2.03 -0.66
C GLY A 13 10.29 -1.91 0.81
N THR A 14 9.16 -1.30 1.13
CA THR A 14 8.69 -1.09 2.51
C THR A 14 8.54 -2.41 3.27
N HIS A 15 7.99 -3.45 2.66
CA HIS A 15 7.84 -4.76 3.32
C HIS A 15 9.18 -5.37 3.70
N THR A 16 10.18 -5.29 2.81
CA THR A 16 11.54 -5.76 3.13
C THR A 16 12.15 -4.93 4.26
N ALA A 17 11.98 -3.61 4.25
CA ALA A 17 12.50 -2.74 5.29
C ALA A 17 11.82 -3.00 6.66
N HIS A 18 10.51 -3.20 6.70
CA HIS A 18 9.79 -3.57 7.92
C HIS A 18 10.28 -4.91 8.47
N ALA A 19 10.50 -5.90 7.59
CA ALA A 19 11.09 -7.18 7.98
C ALA A 19 12.51 -7.01 8.54
N MET A 20 13.33 -6.17 7.92
CA MET A 20 14.68 -5.88 8.42
C MET A 20 14.67 -5.27 9.83
N ILE A 21 13.77 -4.33 10.09
CA ILE A 21 13.65 -3.69 11.41
C ILE A 21 13.26 -4.72 12.48
N ILE A 22 12.27 -5.56 12.19
CA ILE A 22 11.83 -6.59 13.14
C ILE A 22 12.90 -7.68 13.31
N ALA A 23 13.51 -8.17 12.22
CA ALA A 23 14.56 -9.19 12.28
C ALA A 23 15.77 -8.72 13.08
N GLU A 24 16.17 -7.45 12.89
CA GLU A 24 17.26 -6.82 13.63
C GLU A 24 17.02 -6.88 15.13
N GLU A 25 15.87 -6.40 15.56
CA GLU A 25 15.53 -6.32 16.99
C GLU A 25 15.20 -7.68 17.60
N LEU A 26 14.58 -8.56 16.81
CA LEU A 26 14.16 -9.89 17.27
C LEU A 26 15.28 -10.93 17.22
N GLU A 27 16.45 -10.59 16.68
CA GLU A 27 17.61 -11.49 16.53
C GLU A 27 17.27 -12.78 15.77
N CYS A 28 16.58 -12.67 14.63
CA CYS A 28 16.23 -13.79 13.77
C CYS A 28 16.70 -13.59 12.32
N ASP A 29 16.72 -14.68 11.55
CA ASP A 29 17.03 -14.58 10.12
C ASP A 29 15.88 -13.87 9.37
N LEU A 30 16.24 -12.98 8.45
CA LEU A 30 15.28 -12.28 7.61
C LEU A 30 14.46 -13.24 6.74
N GLN A 31 15.02 -14.39 6.37
CA GLN A 31 14.34 -15.41 5.57
C GLN A 31 13.22 -16.13 6.34
N ASP A 32 13.26 -16.11 7.68
CA ASP A 32 12.21 -16.65 8.54
C ASP A 32 11.01 -15.71 8.68
N ILE A 33 11.07 -14.54 8.07
CA ILE A 33 10.03 -13.52 8.15
C ILE A 33 9.19 -13.50 6.86
N ARG A 34 7.90 -13.62 7.04
CA ARG A 34 6.88 -13.35 6.02
C ARG A 34 6.18 -12.02 6.34
N VAL A 35 6.05 -11.16 5.35
CA VAL A 35 5.30 -9.90 5.49
C VAL A 35 4.01 -9.99 4.67
N ILE A 36 2.91 -9.55 5.28
CA ILE A 36 1.61 -9.38 4.63
C ILE A 36 1.12 -7.97 4.90
N THR A 37 0.40 -7.38 3.94
CA THR A 37 -0.27 -6.09 4.16
C THR A 37 -1.45 -6.30 5.11
N GLY A 38 -1.59 -5.42 6.10
CA GLY A 38 -2.76 -5.39 6.98
C GLY A 38 -4.01 -4.98 6.20
N SER A 39 -5.12 -5.69 6.40
CA SER A 39 -6.45 -5.22 6.01
C SER A 39 -6.75 -3.91 6.73
N HIS A 40 -7.78 -3.18 6.27
CA HIS A 40 -8.17 -1.94 6.94
C HIS A 40 -8.49 -2.19 8.43
N HIS A 41 -7.82 -1.42 9.29
CA HIS A 41 -8.10 -1.40 10.72
C HIS A 41 -7.45 -0.16 11.35
N GLU A 42 -8.11 0.46 12.32
CA GLU A 42 -7.63 1.69 13.00
C GLU A 42 -6.24 1.57 13.62
N ILE A 43 -5.84 0.36 14.06
CA ILE A 43 -4.50 0.09 14.62
C ILE A 43 -3.38 0.36 13.62
N TYR A 44 -3.69 0.37 12.33
CA TYR A 44 -2.74 0.65 11.25
C TYR A 44 -2.78 2.10 10.78
N ASN A 45 -3.56 2.96 11.46
CA ASN A 45 -3.61 4.36 11.11
C ASN A 45 -2.28 5.04 11.41
N SER A 46 -1.82 5.85 10.46
CA SER A 46 -0.67 6.73 10.62
C SER A 46 -1.03 7.98 11.44
N SER A 47 -0.08 8.89 11.57
CA SER A 47 -0.31 10.22 12.19
C SER A 47 -1.40 11.05 11.51
N LEU A 48 -1.81 10.68 10.29
CA LEU A 48 -2.93 11.31 9.57
C LEU A 48 -4.30 10.73 9.94
N ASN A 49 -4.36 9.89 10.96
CA ASN A 49 -5.55 9.16 11.40
C ASN A 49 -6.22 8.32 10.29
N MET A 50 -5.39 7.79 9.40
CA MET A 50 -5.81 6.91 8.29
C MET A 50 -4.74 5.87 7.98
N GLN A 51 -5.14 4.72 7.50
CA GLN A 51 -4.25 3.73 6.90
C GLN A 51 -3.94 4.15 5.45
N PHE A 52 -2.76 4.72 5.30
CA PHE A 52 -2.30 5.33 4.06
C PHE A 52 -0.80 5.15 3.88
N THR A 53 -0.38 4.91 2.65
CA THR A 53 1.03 4.78 2.26
C THR A 53 1.35 5.85 1.21
N GLY A 54 2.01 6.89 1.62
CA GLY A 54 2.36 8.04 0.77
C GLY A 54 3.23 9.03 1.54
N ALA A 55 3.53 10.18 0.95
CA ALA A 55 4.33 11.25 1.56
C ALA A 55 5.65 10.76 2.21
N SER A 56 6.26 9.73 1.62
CA SER A 56 7.49 9.08 2.14
C SER A 56 7.38 8.53 3.57
N ASN A 57 6.17 8.23 4.05
CA ASN A 57 5.91 7.81 5.43
C ASN A 57 6.12 6.31 5.70
N GLY A 58 6.28 5.49 4.66
CA GLY A 58 6.30 4.03 4.78
C GLY A 58 7.35 3.46 5.74
N ILE A 59 8.46 4.15 5.98
CA ILE A 59 9.50 3.76 6.94
C ILE A 59 9.53 4.71 8.13
N GLN A 60 9.53 6.02 7.90
CA GLN A 60 9.76 7.02 8.95
C GLN A 60 8.74 6.93 10.09
N VAL A 61 7.47 6.78 9.76
CA VAL A 61 6.39 6.71 10.74
C VAL A 61 6.45 5.40 11.55
N TRP A 62 6.82 4.30 10.90
CA TRP A 62 6.70 2.97 11.50
C TRP A 62 7.98 2.44 12.14
N LYS A 63 9.16 3.00 11.79
CA LYS A 63 10.46 2.50 12.26
C LYS A 63 10.53 2.31 13.77
N LYS A 64 10.17 3.34 14.53
CA LYS A 64 10.25 3.30 16.00
C LYS A 64 9.28 2.27 16.59
N LEU A 65 8.05 2.22 16.08
CA LEU A 65 7.05 1.27 16.54
C LEU A 65 7.49 -0.18 16.25
N LEU A 66 7.93 -0.44 15.03
CA LEU A 66 8.40 -1.78 14.63
C LEU A 66 9.63 -2.22 15.43
N ALA A 67 10.57 -1.31 15.66
CA ALA A 67 11.73 -1.61 16.52
C ALA A 67 11.29 -1.95 17.95
N ASN A 68 10.39 -1.17 18.52
CA ASN A 68 9.86 -1.46 19.87
C ASN A 68 9.14 -2.82 19.92
N ILE A 69 8.36 -3.15 18.89
CA ILE A 69 7.67 -4.45 18.82
C ILE A 69 8.70 -5.58 18.75
N GLY A 70 9.69 -5.47 17.87
CA GLY A 70 10.76 -6.48 17.75
C GLY A 70 11.54 -6.67 19.04
N ALA A 71 11.95 -5.57 19.67
CA ALA A 71 12.69 -5.59 20.94
C ALA A 71 11.83 -6.16 22.09
N GLY A 72 10.57 -5.73 22.19
CA GLY A 72 9.66 -6.24 23.22
C GLY A 72 9.39 -7.75 23.07
N CYS A 73 9.18 -8.23 21.86
CA CYS A 73 9.05 -9.66 21.61
C CYS A 73 10.34 -10.42 21.97
N ARG A 74 11.52 -9.87 21.68
CA ARG A 74 12.79 -10.46 22.12
C ARG A 74 12.88 -10.57 23.64
N GLU A 75 12.52 -9.53 24.37
CA GLU A 75 12.52 -9.53 25.84
C GLU A 75 11.58 -10.59 26.42
N LEU A 76 10.37 -10.71 25.88
CA LEU A 76 9.41 -11.75 26.28
C LEU A 76 9.96 -13.17 26.03
N LEU A 77 10.59 -13.37 24.88
CA LEU A 77 11.19 -14.66 24.53
C LEU A 77 12.40 -15.00 25.41
N LEU A 78 13.22 -14.00 25.77
CA LEU A 78 14.33 -14.18 26.70
C LEU A 78 13.83 -14.61 28.09
N GLN A 79 12.82 -13.92 28.63
CA GLN A 79 12.19 -14.28 29.90
C GLN A 79 11.62 -15.71 29.87
N SER A 80 10.87 -16.02 28.80
CA SER A 80 10.29 -17.36 28.62
C SER A 80 11.36 -18.44 28.48
N GLY A 81 12.44 -18.17 27.77
CA GLY A 81 13.56 -19.11 27.63
C GLY A 81 14.29 -19.38 28.94
N ALA A 82 14.54 -18.34 29.74
CA ALA A 82 15.15 -18.44 31.04
C ALA A 82 14.29 -19.28 31.99
N GLU A 83 12.99 -19.04 32.02
CA GLU A 83 12.04 -19.78 32.83
C GLU A 83 11.98 -21.29 32.45
N VAL A 84 11.84 -21.57 31.15
CA VAL A 84 11.78 -22.97 30.66
C VAL A 84 13.07 -23.71 30.91
N MET A 85 14.23 -23.06 30.75
CA MET A 85 15.54 -23.65 31.03
C MET A 85 15.89 -23.68 32.53
N LYS A 86 15.14 -22.96 33.37
CA LYS A 86 15.40 -22.76 34.79
C LYS A 86 16.78 -22.17 35.08
N VAL A 87 17.12 -21.11 34.37
CA VAL A 87 18.39 -20.40 34.46
C VAL A 87 18.16 -18.89 34.67
N ASN A 88 19.21 -18.14 34.99
CA ASN A 88 19.09 -16.71 35.15
C ASN A 88 18.90 -16.02 33.78
N LEU A 89 18.08 -14.98 33.75
CA LEU A 89 17.83 -14.20 32.53
C LEU A 89 19.12 -13.60 31.93
N ASP A 90 20.02 -13.12 32.80
CA ASP A 90 21.28 -12.50 32.39
C ASP A 90 22.27 -13.51 31.74
N GLU A 91 22.01 -14.80 31.88
CA GLU A 91 22.77 -15.87 31.25
C GLU A 91 22.18 -16.29 29.89
N CYS A 92 21.10 -15.62 29.46
CA CYS A 92 20.40 -15.92 28.22
C CYS A 92 20.65 -14.84 27.16
N ILE A 93 20.86 -15.29 25.92
CA ILE A 93 20.93 -14.41 24.75
C ILE A 93 19.95 -14.87 23.67
N ALA A 94 19.43 -13.93 22.91
CA ALA A 94 18.67 -14.19 21.70
C ALA A 94 19.63 -14.25 20.51
N GLU A 95 19.58 -15.32 19.74
CA GLU A 95 20.46 -15.52 18.58
C GLU A 95 19.79 -16.41 17.54
N ASN A 96 19.73 -15.94 16.28
CA ASN A 96 19.24 -16.71 15.11
C ASN A 96 17.90 -17.43 15.36
N GLY A 97 16.91 -16.72 15.93
CA GLY A 97 15.57 -17.28 16.19
C GLY A 97 15.50 -18.29 17.34
N THR A 98 16.50 -18.29 18.20
CA THR A 98 16.59 -19.14 19.41
C THR A 98 16.95 -18.33 20.64
N ILE A 99 16.59 -18.83 21.82
CA ILE A 99 17.16 -18.39 23.09
C ILE A 99 18.23 -19.40 23.50
N LYS A 100 19.42 -18.89 23.77
CA LYS A 100 20.60 -19.69 24.16
C LYS A 100 21.05 -19.31 25.56
N HIS A 101 21.25 -20.32 26.39
CA HIS A 101 21.92 -20.18 27.68
C HIS A 101 23.42 -20.23 27.45
N VAL A 102 24.14 -19.14 27.73
CA VAL A 102 25.55 -18.99 27.36
C VAL A 102 26.49 -19.94 28.09
N ILE A 103 26.15 -20.35 29.32
CA ILE A 103 27.02 -21.22 30.16
C ILE A 103 26.94 -22.66 29.67
N THR A 104 25.74 -23.21 29.45
CA THR A 104 25.57 -24.62 29.05
C THR A 104 25.52 -24.86 27.57
N GLY A 105 25.29 -23.80 26.77
CA GLY A 105 25.08 -23.88 25.31
C GLY A 105 23.70 -24.40 24.92
N ASN A 106 22.81 -24.70 25.87
CA ASN A 106 21.43 -25.12 25.57
C ASN A 106 20.69 -24.05 24.78
N THR A 107 19.87 -24.47 23.82
CA THR A 107 19.07 -23.57 22.97
C THR A 107 17.62 -24.00 22.92
N ILE A 108 16.71 -23.02 22.81
CA ILE A 108 15.28 -23.25 22.58
C ILE A 108 14.84 -22.34 21.43
N LYS A 109 14.16 -22.90 20.42
CA LYS A 109 13.59 -22.13 19.32
C LYS A 109 12.44 -21.24 19.79
N TYR A 110 12.29 -20.06 19.21
CA TYR A 110 11.20 -19.11 19.51
C TYR A 110 9.82 -19.76 19.46
N GLY A 111 9.57 -20.60 18.43
CA GLY A 111 8.29 -21.30 18.30
C GLY A 111 7.86 -22.13 19.50
N ASN A 112 8.82 -22.67 20.25
CA ASN A 112 8.56 -23.49 21.44
C ASN A 112 8.29 -22.63 22.70
N LEU A 113 8.53 -21.33 22.63
CA LEU A 113 8.38 -20.38 23.73
C LEU A 113 7.10 -19.56 23.66
N ILE A 114 6.38 -19.60 22.53
CA ILE A 114 5.21 -18.74 22.28
C ILE A 114 4.13 -18.92 23.35
N GLY A 115 3.86 -20.14 23.79
CA GLY A 115 2.86 -20.43 24.83
C GLY A 115 3.16 -19.77 26.17
N PHE A 116 4.44 -19.65 26.53
CA PHE A 116 4.89 -18.93 27.73
C PHE A 116 4.90 -17.42 27.49
N ALA A 117 5.52 -16.98 26.40
CA ALA A 117 5.65 -15.57 26.07
C ALA A 117 4.30 -14.85 25.93
N SER A 118 3.26 -15.54 25.45
CA SER A 118 1.91 -14.97 25.30
C SER A 118 1.19 -14.71 26.63
N GLN A 119 1.68 -15.22 27.74
CA GLN A 119 1.13 -14.99 29.07
C GLN A 119 1.82 -13.84 29.81
N LEU A 120 2.93 -13.35 29.28
CA LEU A 120 3.69 -12.26 29.86
C LEU A 120 3.14 -10.90 29.38
N GLU A 121 3.25 -9.90 30.24
CA GLU A 121 2.88 -8.52 29.89
C GLU A 121 3.94 -7.90 28.96
N PHE A 122 3.49 -7.29 27.88
CA PHE A 122 4.41 -6.64 26.93
C PHE A 122 5.14 -5.47 27.60
N PRO A 123 6.48 -5.38 27.47
CA PRO A 123 7.27 -4.36 28.15
C PRO A 123 6.90 -2.94 27.67
N ARG A 124 6.71 -2.03 28.63
CA ARG A 124 6.34 -0.64 28.33
C ARG A 124 7.41 0.17 27.59
N SER A 125 8.67 -0.16 27.81
CA SER A 125 9.83 0.51 27.23
C SER A 125 10.89 -0.52 26.82
N PRO A 126 10.65 -1.25 25.72
CA PRO A 126 11.61 -2.27 25.27
C PRO A 126 12.95 -1.63 24.93
N LYS A 127 14.04 -2.33 25.22
CA LYS A 127 15.39 -1.87 24.89
C LYS A 127 15.72 -2.21 23.45
N THR A 128 15.62 -1.21 22.57
CA THR A 128 16.03 -1.33 21.19
C THR A 128 17.54 -1.25 21.05
N LYS A 129 18.07 -1.85 19.97
CA LYS A 129 19.48 -1.77 19.61
C LYS A 129 19.89 -0.36 19.20
N SER A 130 21.12 -0.02 19.48
CA SER A 130 21.78 1.16 18.91
C SER A 130 22.35 0.85 17.52
N SER A 131 22.62 1.87 16.71
CA SER A 131 23.02 1.70 15.31
C SER A 131 24.34 0.95 15.12
N ASN A 132 25.23 0.97 16.11
CA ASN A 132 26.50 0.22 16.11
C ASN A 132 26.31 -1.29 16.39
N GLU A 133 25.14 -1.70 16.89
CA GLU A 133 24.79 -3.10 17.11
C GLU A 133 24.07 -3.73 15.91
N TYR A 134 23.76 -2.95 14.87
CA TYR A 134 23.02 -3.44 13.72
C TYR A 134 23.80 -4.44 12.89
N ARG A 135 23.17 -5.59 12.61
CA ARG A 135 23.72 -6.66 11.77
C ARG A 135 23.01 -6.79 10.43
N ILE A 136 21.75 -6.38 10.35
CA ILE A 136 20.87 -6.47 9.19
C ILE A 136 20.65 -5.09 8.57
N ILE A 137 20.28 -4.10 9.37
CA ILE A 137 20.03 -2.73 8.92
C ILE A 137 21.34 -2.11 8.42
N GLY A 138 21.27 -1.45 7.25
CA GLY A 138 22.44 -0.85 6.59
C GLY A 138 23.27 -1.82 5.74
N LYS A 139 22.87 -3.08 5.65
CA LYS A 139 23.52 -4.07 4.77
C LYS A 139 22.82 -4.17 3.43
N LYS A 140 23.56 -4.58 2.40
CA LYS A 140 22.98 -4.89 1.09
C LYS A 140 22.23 -6.23 1.17
N ILE A 141 20.92 -6.17 1.16
CA ILE A 141 20.04 -7.34 1.28
C ILE A 141 19.15 -7.42 0.05
N GLN A 142 18.92 -8.65 -0.42
CA GLN A 142 17.96 -8.90 -1.48
C GLN A 142 16.54 -8.72 -0.94
N ARG A 143 15.65 -8.11 -1.74
CA ARG A 143 14.24 -7.95 -1.39
C ARG A 143 13.57 -9.31 -1.21
N LEU A 144 12.69 -9.41 -0.21
CA LEU A 144 11.94 -10.65 0.08
C LEU A 144 10.99 -11.06 -1.04
N ASP A 145 10.48 -10.10 -1.80
CA ASP A 145 9.48 -10.32 -2.85
C ASP A 145 10.09 -10.56 -4.25
N THR A 146 11.40 -10.42 -4.43
CA THR A 146 12.04 -10.57 -5.74
C THR A 146 11.75 -11.91 -6.38
N SER A 147 11.95 -13.01 -5.64
CA SER A 147 11.77 -14.36 -6.18
C SER A 147 10.34 -14.60 -6.69
N SER A 148 9.33 -14.19 -5.92
CA SER A 148 7.92 -14.35 -6.30
C SER A 148 7.51 -13.49 -7.48
N LYS A 149 8.14 -12.33 -7.65
CA LYS A 149 7.90 -11.43 -8.79
C LYS A 149 8.46 -11.98 -10.10
N ILE A 150 9.71 -12.47 -10.09
CA ILE A 150 10.36 -12.90 -11.31
C ILE A 150 9.93 -14.30 -11.80
N ASN A 151 9.27 -15.09 -10.95
CA ASN A 151 8.79 -16.42 -11.31
C ASN A 151 7.26 -16.50 -11.48
N GLY A 152 6.56 -15.35 -11.46
CA GLY A 152 5.12 -15.25 -11.68
C GLY A 152 4.25 -15.81 -10.55
N LYS A 153 4.79 -16.04 -9.34
CA LYS A 153 4.01 -16.55 -8.20
C LYS A 153 3.25 -15.46 -7.46
N ILE A 154 3.67 -14.21 -7.57
CA ILE A 154 2.94 -13.09 -6.96
C ILE A 154 1.62 -12.88 -7.71
N LYS A 155 0.58 -12.58 -6.95
CA LYS A 155 -0.73 -12.22 -7.52
C LYS A 155 -0.98 -10.74 -7.28
N TYR A 156 -1.34 -10.05 -8.33
CA TYR A 156 -1.78 -8.66 -8.32
C TYR A 156 -3.30 -8.57 -8.30
N ALA A 157 -3.85 -7.40 -8.05
CA ALA A 157 -5.30 -7.21 -8.03
C ALA A 157 -5.93 -7.54 -9.40
N SER A 158 -5.25 -7.26 -10.49
CA SER A 158 -5.67 -7.63 -11.86
C SER A 158 -5.72 -9.14 -12.12
N ASP A 159 -5.09 -9.97 -11.27
CA ASP A 159 -5.09 -11.44 -11.40
C ASP A 159 -6.25 -12.13 -10.67
N ILE A 160 -7.03 -11.38 -9.92
CA ILE A 160 -8.16 -11.93 -9.17
C ILE A 160 -9.20 -12.49 -10.13
N ARG A 161 -9.67 -13.70 -9.85
CA ARG A 161 -10.73 -14.39 -10.61
C ARG A 161 -11.70 -15.05 -9.63
N LEU A 162 -12.96 -14.70 -9.76
CA LEU A 162 -14.07 -15.23 -8.96
C LEU A 162 -15.08 -15.94 -9.86
N ALA A 163 -15.77 -16.93 -9.31
CA ALA A 163 -16.84 -17.61 -10.04
C ALA A 163 -17.96 -16.62 -10.39
N GLY A 164 -18.41 -16.63 -11.64
CA GLY A 164 -19.45 -15.70 -12.10
C GLY A 164 -19.02 -14.25 -12.28
N MET A 165 -17.72 -13.95 -12.17
CA MET A 165 -17.16 -12.60 -12.33
C MET A 165 -17.57 -11.98 -13.67
N ARG A 166 -17.89 -10.68 -13.63
CA ARG A 166 -18.06 -9.84 -14.82
C ARG A 166 -16.92 -8.85 -14.92
N PHE A 167 -16.70 -8.33 -16.11
CA PHE A 167 -15.62 -7.42 -16.42
C PHE A 167 -16.19 -6.07 -16.85
N SER A 168 -15.62 -5.01 -16.36
CA SER A 168 -16.02 -3.68 -16.75
C SER A 168 -14.85 -2.87 -17.24
N MET A 169 -15.07 -2.06 -18.29
CA MET A 169 -14.18 -1.00 -18.68
C MET A 169 -14.92 0.33 -18.64
N ILE A 170 -14.18 1.37 -18.25
CA ILE A 170 -14.73 2.69 -18.00
C ILE A 170 -14.27 3.65 -19.10
N LYS A 171 -15.22 4.39 -19.66
CA LYS A 171 -14.97 5.61 -20.43
C LYS A 171 -15.17 6.80 -19.52
N GLN A 172 -14.09 7.49 -19.18
CA GLN A 172 -14.15 8.69 -18.35
C GLN A 172 -14.40 9.95 -19.19
N SER A 173 -14.99 10.96 -18.55
CA SER A 173 -15.03 12.30 -19.12
C SER A 173 -13.61 12.83 -19.33
N PRO A 174 -13.31 13.47 -20.46
CA PRO A 174 -12.01 14.09 -20.70
C PRO A 174 -11.77 15.33 -19.84
N VAL A 175 -12.83 15.87 -19.22
CA VAL A 175 -12.77 17.07 -18.39
C VAL A 175 -13.16 16.74 -16.95
N PHE A 176 -12.39 17.20 -15.99
CA PHE A 176 -12.69 17.01 -14.57
C PHE A 176 -14.01 17.65 -14.19
N GLY A 177 -14.87 16.87 -13.50
CA GLY A 177 -16.22 17.28 -13.11
C GLY A 177 -17.24 17.26 -14.26
N GLY A 178 -16.82 16.87 -15.47
CA GLY A 178 -17.72 16.71 -16.61
C GLY A 178 -18.51 15.40 -16.56
N SER A 179 -19.63 15.35 -17.29
CA SER A 179 -20.46 14.16 -17.48
C SER A 179 -20.45 13.70 -18.94
N LEU A 180 -20.88 12.46 -19.14
CA LEU A 180 -20.99 11.84 -20.48
C LEU A 180 -22.44 11.45 -20.76
N GLU A 181 -22.88 11.68 -21.98
CA GLU A 181 -24.13 11.18 -22.55
C GLU A 181 -23.81 10.15 -23.63
N VAL A 182 -24.41 8.98 -23.55
CA VAL A 182 -24.24 7.90 -24.55
C VAL A 182 -25.25 8.12 -25.67
N LEU A 183 -24.77 8.26 -26.91
CA LEU A 183 -25.62 8.51 -28.07
C LEU A 183 -26.06 7.24 -28.82
N ASN A 184 -25.40 6.09 -28.54
CA ASN A 184 -25.63 4.82 -29.26
C ASN A 184 -25.80 3.61 -28.31
N GLN A 185 -26.55 3.78 -27.25
CA GLN A 185 -26.74 2.74 -26.22
C GLN A 185 -27.22 1.40 -26.80
N GLU A 186 -28.22 1.43 -27.68
CA GLU A 186 -28.77 0.21 -28.31
C GLU A 186 -27.73 -0.56 -29.12
N GLU A 187 -26.89 0.17 -29.90
CA GLU A 187 -25.78 -0.41 -30.63
C GLU A 187 -24.82 -1.14 -29.70
N ILE A 188 -24.42 -0.51 -28.58
CA ILE A 188 -23.50 -1.10 -27.62
C ILE A 188 -24.10 -2.31 -26.93
N MET A 189 -25.36 -2.24 -26.52
CA MET A 189 -26.08 -3.36 -25.89
C MET A 189 -26.28 -4.56 -26.81
N SER A 190 -26.26 -4.35 -28.15
CA SER A 190 -26.33 -5.42 -29.13
C SER A 190 -25.01 -6.18 -29.37
N LEU A 191 -23.90 -5.66 -28.85
CA LEU A 191 -22.59 -6.29 -29.03
C LEU A 191 -22.47 -7.60 -28.25
N LYS A 192 -21.84 -8.59 -28.88
CA LYS A 192 -21.63 -9.89 -28.28
C LYS A 192 -20.86 -9.74 -26.95
N GLY A 193 -21.42 -10.31 -25.89
CA GLY A 193 -20.84 -10.38 -24.57
C GLY A 193 -21.00 -9.12 -23.72
N VAL A 194 -21.53 -8.03 -24.26
CA VAL A 194 -21.93 -6.85 -23.47
C VAL A 194 -23.23 -7.15 -22.75
N GLU A 195 -23.27 -6.89 -21.45
CA GLU A 195 -24.42 -7.20 -20.60
C GLU A 195 -25.08 -5.93 -20.02
N ASN A 196 -24.31 -4.85 -19.79
CA ASN A 196 -24.87 -3.65 -19.23
C ASN A 196 -24.03 -2.40 -19.54
N LEU A 197 -24.68 -1.23 -19.47
CA LEU A 197 -24.09 0.09 -19.45
C LEU A 197 -24.52 0.78 -18.15
N ILE A 198 -23.55 1.27 -17.39
CA ILE A 198 -23.78 1.91 -16.10
C ILE A 198 -23.18 3.30 -16.11
N GLU A 199 -23.99 4.29 -15.83
CA GLU A 199 -23.51 5.64 -15.57
C GLU A 199 -22.81 5.70 -14.21
N ILE A 200 -21.65 6.31 -14.18
CA ILE A 200 -20.90 6.60 -12.97
C ILE A 200 -20.59 8.10 -12.91
N PRO A 201 -20.26 8.67 -11.75
CA PRO A 201 -20.16 10.12 -11.58
C PRO A 201 -19.36 10.86 -12.64
N ASN A 202 -18.30 10.26 -13.18
CA ASN A 202 -17.41 10.92 -14.16
C ASN A 202 -17.26 10.09 -15.45
N GLY A 203 -18.22 9.23 -15.79
CA GLY A 203 -18.04 8.36 -16.95
C GLY A 203 -19.12 7.32 -17.15
N ILE A 204 -18.82 6.40 -18.04
CA ILE A 204 -19.69 5.25 -18.38
C ILE A 204 -18.89 3.97 -18.22
N ALA A 205 -19.46 3.01 -17.50
CA ALA A 205 -18.93 1.67 -17.36
C ALA A 205 -19.67 0.71 -18.30
N VAL A 206 -18.92 0.03 -19.18
CA VAL A 206 -19.44 -1.08 -20.00
C VAL A 206 -19.13 -2.39 -19.30
N VAL A 207 -20.18 -3.14 -18.94
CA VAL A 207 -20.08 -4.43 -18.27
C VAL A 207 -20.25 -5.56 -19.28
N ALA A 208 -19.37 -6.56 -19.22
CA ALA A 208 -19.36 -7.67 -20.17
C ALA A 208 -18.88 -8.98 -19.52
N ASP A 209 -19.05 -10.09 -20.25
CA ASP A 209 -18.56 -11.44 -19.87
C ASP A 209 -17.02 -11.57 -19.88
N SER A 210 -16.34 -10.63 -20.52
CA SER A 210 -14.87 -10.61 -20.64
C SER A 210 -14.34 -9.18 -20.79
N THR A 211 -13.09 -8.95 -20.38
CA THR A 211 -12.38 -7.68 -20.58
C THR A 211 -12.36 -7.28 -22.06
N TRP A 212 -12.22 -8.26 -22.96
CA TRP A 212 -12.21 -7.99 -24.39
C TRP A 212 -13.53 -7.46 -24.91
N HIS A 213 -14.66 -8.04 -24.49
CA HIS A 213 -15.99 -7.56 -24.87
C HIS A 213 -16.29 -6.19 -24.26
N ALA A 214 -15.92 -5.97 -22.98
CA ALA A 214 -16.03 -4.67 -22.33
C ALA A 214 -15.23 -3.60 -23.11
N LYS A 215 -13.99 -3.92 -23.51
CA LYS A 215 -13.15 -3.04 -24.32
C LYS A 215 -13.80 -2.69 -25.65
N LYS A 216 -14.27 -3.70 -26.38
CA LYS A 216 -14.96 -3.46 -27.66
C LYS A 216 -16.18 -2.55 -27.51
N GLY A 217 -16.91 -2.69 -26.40
CA GLY A 217 -18.02 -1.81 -26.09
C GLY A 217 -17.56 -0.37 -25.89
N VAL A 218 -16.54 -0.16 -25.04
CA VAL A 218 -15.99 1.18 -24.78
C VAL A 218 -15.42 1.84 -26.04
N ASP A 219 -14.70 1.08 -26.88
CA ASP A 219 -14.10 1.59 -28.12
C ASP A 219 -15.15 2.06 -29.14
N ARG A 220 -16.39 1.54 -29.07
CA ARG A 220 -17.49 1.87 -29.97
C ARG A 220 -18.47 2.92 -29.39
N LEU A 221 -18.29 3.32 -28.13
CA LEU A 221 -19.13 4.34 -27.53
C LEU A 221 -19.05 5.65 -28.33
N LYS A 222 -20.19 6.13 -28.76
CA LYS A 222 -20.37 7.50 -29.25
C LYS A 222 -20.89 8.31 -28.08
N ILE A 223 -20.07 9.25 -27.65
CA ILE A 223 -20.36 10.07 -26.47
C ILE A 223 -20.42 11.56 -26.81
N LYS A 224 -21.27 12.24 -26.11
CA LYS A 224 -21.25 13.69 -25.99
C LYS A 224 -20.83 14.02 -24.57
N HIS A 225 -19.83 14.86 -24.42
CA HIS A 225 -19.42 15.32 -23.10
C HIS A 225 -20.03 16.67 -22.78
N HIS A 226 -20.28 16.90 -21.50
CA HIS A 226 -20.85 18.15 -21.03
C HIS A 226 -19.97 18.69 -19.92
N GLY A 227 -19.51 19.91 -20.11
CA GLY A 227 -18.90 20.78 -19.13
C GLY A 227 -17.89 20.13 -18.18
N GLY A 228 -17.73 20.78 -17.08
CA GLY A 228 -16.85 20.44 -15.98
C GLY A 228 -16.15 21.70 -15.48
N ASN A 229 -15.66 21.65 -14.25
CA ASN A 229 -14.98 22.80 -13.62
C ASN A 229 -13.69 23.21 -14.33
N SER A 230 -13.16 22.34 -15.19
CA SER A 230 -11.92 22.57 -15.95
C SER A 230 -12.18 22.74 -17.46
N GLU A 231 -13.41 23.06 -17.85
CA GLU A 231 -13.70 23.35 -19.25
C GLU A 231 -12.91 24.59 -19.71
N GLY A 232 -12.23 24.48 -20.87
CA GLY A 232 -11.37 25.54 -21.40
C GLY A 232 -9.99 25.64 -20.77
N VAL A 233 -9.67 24.86 -19.71
CA VAL A 233 -8.31 24.80 -19.15
C VAL A 233 -7.41 23.98 -20.08
N SER A 234 -6.27 24.55 -20.46
CA SER A 234 -5.23 23.88 -21.24
C SER A 234 -3.86 24.02 -20.59
N SER A 235 -2.91 23.16 -20.96
CA SER A 235 -1.52 23.29 -20.50
C SER A 235 -0.92 24.65 -20.82
N GLN A 236 -1.27 25.22 -21.98
CA GLN A 236 -0.83 26.55 -22.37
C GLN A 236 -1.38 27.64 -21.43
N LEU A 237 -2.68 27.59 -21.09
CA LEU A 237 -3.27 28.54 -20.13
C LEU A 237 -2.66 28.41 -18.75
N ILE A 238 -2.35 27.17 -18.33
CA ILE A 238 -1.69 26.93 -17.05
C ILE A 238 -0.27 27.50 -17.07
N GLY A 239 0.49 27.30 -18.17
CA GLY A 239 1.82 27.89 -18.35
C GLY A 239 1.81 29.40 -18.21
N ILE A 240 0.92 30.09 -18.93
CA ILE A 240 0.76 31.54 -18.80
C ILE A 240 0.51 31.99 -17.36
N LYS A 241 -0.34 31.26 -16.63
CA LYS A 241 -0.60 31.56 -15.20
C LYS A 241 0.60 31.31 -14.29
N PHE A 242 1.44 30.34 -14.62
CA PHE A 242 2.69 30.14 -13.89
C PHE A 242 3.67 31.26 -14.14
N ASP A 243 3.82 31.71 -15.40
CA ASP A 243 4.68 32.82 -15.73
C ASP A 243 4.23 34.12 -15.03
N GLU A 244 2.93 34.42 -15.07
CA GLU A 244 2.35 35.55 -14.31
C GLU A 244 2.64 35.45 -12.81
N ALA A 245 2.47 34.25 -12.21
CA ALA A 245 2.74 34.03 -10.78
C ALA A 245 4.22 34.11 -10.41
N LEU A 246 5.12 33.70 -11.30
CA LEU A 246 6.56 33.84 -11.11
C LEU A 246 7.00 35.28 -11.19
N ASP A 247 6.42 36.07 -12.09
CA ASP A 247 6.67 37.51 -12.18
C ASP A 247 6.21 38.27 -10.93
N ASP A 248 5.08 37.83 -10.30
CA ASP A 248 4.54 38.39 -9.06
C ASP A 248 5.33 38.01 -7.80
N LEU A 249 6.02 36.86 -7.80
CA LEU A 249 6.83 36.40 -6.66
C LEU A 249 8.05 37.28 -6.38
N GLY A 250 8.16 38.34 -7.14
CA GLY A 250 9.10 39.40 -6.88
C GLY A 250 10.47 39.09 -7.47
N LYS A 251 10.88 39.97 -8.31
CA LYS A 251 12.25 40.30 -8.54
C LYS A 251 12.80 40.84 -7.22
N ASP A 252 12.86 39.97 -6.19
CA ASP A 252 13.70 40.27 -5.02
C ASP A 252 15.06 40.56 -5.62
N GLU A 253 15.49 41.79 -5.48
CA GLU A 253 16.75 42.30 -5.99
C GLU A 253 17.86 41.42 -5.39
N LEU A 254 18.11 40.27 -6.02
CA LEU A 254 19.37 39.56 -5.85
C LEU A 254 20.44 40.46 -6.43
N GLY A 255 20.73 41.54 -5.68
CA GLY A 255 21.77 42.48 -6.02
C GLY A 255 23.13 41.79 -5.92
N GLY A 256 23.82 41.62 -7.03
CA GLY A 256 25.16 41.10 -7.08
C GLY A 256 25.65 40.90 -8.51
N GLU A 257 26.96 41.06 -8.75
CA GLU A 257 27.59 40.90 -10.06
C GLU A 257 27.61 39.44 -10.57
N ASN A 258 27.21 38.44 -9.75
CA ASN A 258 27.29 37.00 -10.05
C ASN A 258 25.94 36.31 -9.84
N VAL A 259 24.88 36.83 -10.45
CA VAL A 259 23.57 36.19 -10.43
C VAL A 259 23.42 35.31 -11.66
N LEU A 260 23.07 34.03 -11.47
CA LEU A 260 22.68 33.11 -12.53
C LEU A 260 21.17 32.87 -12.42
N GLU A 261 20.43 33.24 -13.45
CA GLU A 261 19.01 33.01 -13.57
C GLU A 261 18.75 31.92 -14.60
N LEU A 262 17.99 30.88 -14.21
CA LEU A 262 17.63 29.76 -15.07
C LEU A 262 16.15 29.42 -14.87
N GLU A 263 15.49 29.13 -15.96
CA GLU A 263 14.11 28.67 -15.97
C GLU A 263 14.05 27.20 -16.39
N TYR A 264 13.24 26.41 -15.70
CA TYR A 264 13.02 24.99 -15.99
C TYR A 264 11.51 24.74 -16.12
N GLU A 265 11.09 24.19 -17.25
CA GLU A 265 9.72 23.79 -17.49
C GLU A 265 9.61 22.27 -17.59
N THR A 266 8.59 21.68 -16.97
CA THR A 266 8.27 20.26 -17.08
C THR A 266 6.81 20.07 -17.46
N PRO A 267 6.51 19.19 -18.43
CA PRO A 267 5.13 18.94 -18.84
C PRO A 267 4.39 18.11 -17.79
N TYR A 268 3.05 18.20 -17.80
CA TYR A 268 2.20 17.26 -17.09
C TYR A 268 2.30 15.87 -17.72
N LEU A 269 2.62 14.86 -16.90
CA LEU A 269 2.75 13.48 -17.34
C LEU A 269 1.77 12.58 -16.60
N SER A 270 1.27 11.55 -17.29
CA SER A 270 0.53 10.45 -16.67
C SER A 270 1.45 9.65 -15.74
N HIS A 271 0.95 9.19 -14.60
CA HIS A 271 1.70 8.31 -13.69
C HIS A 271 2.10 7.00 -14.36
N ALA A 272 1.36 6.53 -15.37
CA ALA A 272 1.64 5.34 -16.17
C ALA A 272 2.04 4.11 -15.32
N ALA A 273 1.30 3.84 -14.25
CA ALA A 273 1.54 2.70 -13.38
C ALA A 273 1.51 1.39 -14.21
N ILE A 274 2.49 0.50 -13.97
CA ILE A 274 2.62 -0.77 -14.72
C ILE A 274 1.41 -1.66 -14.48
N GLU A 275 0.95 -1.81 -13.22
CA GLU A 275 -0.37 -2.35 -12.98
C GLU A 275 -1.39 -1.25 -13.24
N SER A 276 -2.14 -1.35 -14.34
CA SER A 276 -3.22 -0.42 -14.66
C SER A 276 -4.22 -0.37 -13.51
N MET A 277 -4.80 0.82 -13.25
CA MET A 277 -5.83 0.97 -12.23
C MET A 277 -6.95 -0.05 -12.45
N ASN A 278 -7.21 -0.85 -11.44
CA ASN A 278 -8.23 -1.89 -11.47
C ASN A 278 -8.81 -2.10 -10.08
N CYS A 279 -9.95 -2.75 -10.03
CA CYS A 279 -10.59 -3.14 -8.78
C CYS A 279 -11.48 -4.34 -9.06
N THR A 280 -11.42 -5.35 -8.21
CA THR A 280 -12.40 -6.43 -8.16
C THR A 280 -13.19 -6.28 -6.87
N ALA A 281 -14.52 -6.28 -6.97
CA ALA A 281 -15.41 -6.24 -5.81
C ALA A 281 -16.39 -7.42 -5.86
N HIS A 282 -16.58 -8.08 -4.72
CA HIS A 282 -17.59 -9.09 -4.52
C HIS A 282 -18.55 -8.62 -3.42
N VAL A 283 -19.75 -8.23 -3.82
CA VAL A 283 -20.74 -7.63 -2.93
C VAL A 283 -21.91 -8.57 -2.76
N THR A 284 -22.28 -8.81 -1.51
CA THR A 284 -23.51 -9.52 -1.11
C THR A 284 -24.37 -8.59 -0.24
N SER A 285 -25.54 -9.05 0.19
CA SER A 285 -26.38 -8.29 1.14
C SER A 285 -25.70 -8.04 2.51
N HIS A 286 -24.65 -8.77 2.84
CA HIS A 286 -24.05 -8.76 4.18
C HIS A 286 -22.53 -8.48 4.18
N LYS A 287 -21.88 -8.59 3.03
CA LYS A 287 -20.42 -8.50 2.93
C LYS A 287 -20.01 -7.86 1.62
N CYS A 288 -18.93 -7.06 1.67
CA CYS A 288 -18.22 -6.56 0.50
C CYS A 288 -16.74 -6.94 0.63
N GLU A 289 -16.19 -7.63 -0.36
CA GLU A 289 -14.77 -7.94 -0.47
C GLU A 289 -14.18 -7.19 -1.66
N ILE A 290 -13.07 -6.47 -1.42
CA ILE A 290 -12.45 -5.63 -2.43
C ILE A 290 -10.99 -6.01 -2.59
N TRP A 291 -10.56 -6.24 -3.82
CA TRP A 291 -9.17 -6.39 -4.22
C TRP A 291 -8.79 -5.23 -5.13
N ALA A 292 -7.92 -4.38 -4.64
CA ALA A 292 -7.48 -3.19 -5.37
C ALA A 292 -6.02 -2.86 -5.07
N PRO A 293 -5.23 -2.38 -6.05
CA PRO A 293 -3.89 -1.87 -5.80
C PRO A 293 -3.98 -0.47 -5.19
N THR A 294 -4.31 -0.40 -3.89
CA THR A 294 -4.54 0.86 -3.18
C THR A 294 -3.41 1.22 -2.23
N GLN A 295 -3.11 2.50 -2.13
CA GLN A 295 -2.24 3.10 -1.11
C GLN A 295 -3.06 3.65 0.07
N ALA A 296 -4.39 3.69 -0.03
CA ALA A 296 -5.28 4.34 0.92
C ALA A 296 -6.46 3.42 1.25
N GLN A 297 -6.20 2.44 2.11
CA GLN A 297 -7.21 1.47 2.55
C GLN A 297 -8.41 2.18 3.18
N THR A 298 -8.18 3.19 4.02
CA THR A 298 -9.26 3.97 4.65
C THR A 298 -10.21 4.58 3.60
N TRP A 299 -9.67 5.25 2.58
CA TRP A 299 -10.53 5.84 1.53
C TRP A 299 -11.26 4.80 0.70
N THR A 300 -10.64 3.63 0.50
CA THR A 300 -11.29 2.51 -0.19
C THR A 300 -12.50 2.03 0.60
N ILE A 301 -12.37 1.85 1.91
CA ILE A 301 -13.45 1.46 2.80
C ILE A 301 -14.55 2.53 2.87
N ASP A 302 -14.19 3.80 3.02
CA ASP A 302 -15.16 4.90 3.07
C ASP A 302 -16.00 4.97 1.78
N LYS A 303 -15.35 4.82 0.63
CA LYS A 303 -16.06 4.79 -0.65
C LYS A 303 -16.95 3.53 -0.79
N ALA A 304 -16.49 2.40 -0.31
CA ALA A 304 -17.30 1.18 -0.32
C ALA A 304 -18.53 1.30 0.61
N LYS A 305 -18.39 1.90 1.80
CA LYS A 305 -19.51 2.22 2.71
C LYS A 305 -20.54 3.11 2.02
N GLU A 306 -20.08 4.18 1.37
CA GLU A 306 -20.95 5.11 0.62
C GLU A 306 -21.77 4.40 -0.46
N ILE A 307 -21.15 3.50 -1.21
CA ILE A 307 -21.80 2.81 -2.33
C ILE A 307 -22.70 1.68 -1.87
N THR A 308 -22.27 0.89 -0.89
CA THR A 308 -22.97 -0.35 -0.49
C THR A 308 -23.92 -0.16 0.67
N GLY A 309 -23.76 0.89 1.47
CA GLY A 309 -24.48 1.09 2.74
C GLY A 309 -24.09 0.11 3.85
N LEU A 310 -23.06 -0.74 3.63
CA LEU A 310 -22.56 -1.68 4.62
C LEU A 310 -21.72 -0.97 5.68
N SER A 311 -21.66 -1.55 6.88
CA SER A 311 -20.70 -1.09 7.90
C SER A 311 -19.28 -1.51 7.52
N GLU A 312 -18.28 -0.78 8.04
CA GLU A 312 -16.86 -1.08 7.79
C GLU A 312 -16.42 -2.49 8.22
N TYR A 313 -17.11 -3.08 9.21
CA TYR A 313 -16.84 -4.45 9.67
C TYR A 313 -17.27 -5.54 8.66
N ASN A 314 -18.06 -5.15 7.68
CA ASN A 314 -18.58 -6.02 6.63
C ASN A 314 -17.90 -5.78 5.26
N ILE A 315 -16.85 -4.95 5.24
CA ILE A 315 -16.11 -4.62 4.03
C ILE A 315 -14.67 -5.15 4.12
#